data_814c419060da1caf22e3a12e764bd65c
#
_entry.id   814c419060da1caf22e3a12e764bd65c
#
_cell.length_a   1.000
_cell.length_b   1.000
_cell.length_c   1.000
_cell.angle_alpha   90.00
_cell.angle_beta   90.00
_cell.angle_gamma   90.00
#
_symmetry.space_group_name_H-M   'P 1'
#
loop_
_entity.id
_entity.type
_entity.pdbx_description
1 polymer ?
#
loop_
_entity_poly.entity_id
_entity_poly.type
_entity_poly.pdbx_seq_one_letter_code
_entity_poly.pdbx_strand_id
1 'polypeptide(L)'
;MRFSETIIKEAQKYLKIQLKKRFLVEMAEGKLEKNKFNYWLKVDYPYLINMAKVISIGKAKSEDDEDYNAMTIHLKVIEDEMQDHQQHAKKNGLKLKDINNPNSLGPLKYSYTRHQLSTAYSGDIGDIQSSLLSCLWSYQHLAIEMQKYYNNTATRTTLRSPSRPKWRLSRRPSN
;
A
#
# COMPACT_ATOMS: atom_id res chain seq x y z
N MET A 1 5.62 -21.17 -18.67
CA MET A 1 5.44 -19.85 -18.03
C MET A 1 4.72 -20.11 -16.71
N ARG A 2 5.25 -19.62 -15.59
CA ARG A 2 4.60 -19.77 -14.28
C ARG A 2 3.35 -18.87 -14.23
N PHE A 3 2.33 -19.27 -13.50
CA PHE A 3 1.11 -18.47 -13.34
C PHE A 3 1.39 -17.04 -12.84
N SER A 4 2.31 -16.89 -11.88
CA SER A 4 2.78 -15.60 -11.39
C SER A 4 3.38 -14.70 -12.47
N GLU A 5 4.13 -15.27 -13.43
CA GLU A 5 4.72 -14.50 -14.55
C GLU A 5 3.62 -13.94 -15.47
N THR A 6 2.56 -14.72 -15.68
CA THR A 6 1.39 -14.28 -16.47
C THR A 6 0.68 -13.12 -15.80
N ILE A 7 0.41 -13.21 -14.48
CA ILE A 7 -0.23 -12.13 -13.71
C ILE A 7 0.63 -10.86 -13.74
N ILE A 8 1.94 -10.98 -13.51
CA ILE A 8 2.87 -9.85 -13.52
C ILE A 8 2.87 -9.16 -14.89
N LYS A 9 2.91 -9.94 -15.97
CA LYS A 9 2.89 -9.40 -17.35
C LYS A 9 1.60 -8.61 -17.61
N GLU A 10 0.46 -9.13 -17.18
CA GLU A 10 -0.82 -8.43 -17.31
C GLU A 10 -0.87 -7.17 -16.44
N ALA A 11 -0.38 -7.23 -15.21
CA ALA A 11 -0.37 -6.11 -14.29
C ALA A 11 0.53 -4.95 -14.75
N GLN A 12 1.62 -5.24 -15.48
CA GLN A 12 2.55 -4.20 -15.98
C GLN A 12 1.88 -3.14 -16.86
N LYS A 13 0.87 -3.50 -17.66
CA LYS A 13 0.13 -2.51 -18.47
C LYS A 13 -0.62 -1.50 -17.61
N TYR A 14 -1.22 -1.95 -16.52
CA TYR A 14 -1.91 -1.08 -15.57
C TYR A 14 -0.92 -0.20 -14.79
N LEU A 15 0.23 -0.76 -14.39
CA LEU A 15 1.31 -0.01 -13.76
C LEU A 15 1.80 1.14 -14.64
N LYS A 16 2.02 0.89 -15.94
CA LYS A 16 2.41 1.93 -16.90
C LYS A 16 1.37 3.05 -17.03
N ILE A 17 0.07 2.72 -16.92
CA ILE A 17 -1.00 3.72 -16.91
C ILE A 17 -0.96 4.53 -15.62
N GLN A 18 -0.77 3.87 -14.47
CA GLN A 18 -0.71 4.54 -13.17
C GLN A 18 0.47 5.51 -13.07
N LEU A 19 1.65 5.12 -13.55
CA LEU A 19 2.86 5.97 -13.55
C LEU A 19 2.67 7.29 -14.32
N LYS A 20 1.72 7.34 -15.26
CA LYS A 20 1.38 8.56 -16.02
C LYS A 20 0.31 9.42 -15.35
N LYS A 21 -0.26 8.99 -14.23
CA LYS A 21 -1.27 9.77 -13.52
C LYS A 21 -0.65 11.02 -12.91
N ARG A 22 -1.30 12.16 -13.17
CA ARG A 22 -0.83 13.47 -12.75
C ARG A 22 -0.50 13.55 -11.26
N PHE A 23 -1.30 12.93 -10.41
CA PHE A 23 -1.05 12.85 -8.97
C PHE A 23 0.33 12.25 -8.64
N LEU A 24 0.67 11.10 -9.26
CA LEU A 24 1.96 10.44 -9.02
C LEU A 24 3.12 11.24 -9.62
N VAL A 25 2.94 11.80 -10.82
CA VAL A 25 3.97 12.63 -11.46
C VAL A 25 4.26 13.88 -10.63
N GLU A 26 3.22 14.63 -10.23
CA GLU A 26 3.37 15.81 -9.39
C GLU A 26 3.98 15.49 -8.02
N MET A 27 3.64 14.32 -7.45
CA MET A 27 4.25 13.84 -6.20
C MET A 27 5.72 13.55 -6.41
N ALA A 28 6.09 12.82 -7.48
CA ALA A 28 7.47 12.50 -7.81
C ALA A 28 8.32 13.75 -8.07
N GLU A 29 7.76 14.76 -8.70
CA GLU A 29 8.42 16.03 -8.97
C GLU A 29 8.43 17.00 -7.77
N GLY A 30 7.77 16.64 -6.66
CA GLY A 30 7.60 17.52 -5.50
C GLY A 30 6.73 18.74 -5.75
N LYS A 31 5.87 18.66 -6.78
CA LYS A 31 4.97 19.75 -7.20
C LYS A 31 3.53 19.52 -6.77
N LEU A 32 3.25 18.40 -6.08
CA LEU A 32 1.90 18.07 -5.64
C LEU A 32 1.40 19.12 -4.64
N GLU A 33 0.27 19.72 -4.94
CA GLU A 33 -0.36 20.71 -4.07
C GLU A 33 -0.73 20.10 -2.70
N LYS A 34 -0.51 20.86 -1.64
CA LYS A 34 -0.75 20.44 -0.26
C LYS A 34 -2.18 19.94 -0.02
N ASN A 35 -3.19 20.58 -0.64
CA ASN A 35 -4.59 20.19 -0.53
C ASN A 35 -4.85 18.81 -1.14
N LYS A 36 -4.24 18.48 -2.27
CA LYS A 36 -4.33 17.18 -2.92
C LYS A 36 -3.67 16.09 -2.07
N PHE A 37 -2.50 16.38 -1.51
CA PHE A 37 -1.82 15.48 -0.58
C PHE A 37 -2.65 15.24 0.69
N ASN A 38 -3.22 16.31 1.27
CA ASN A 38 -4.10 16.20 2.43
C ASN A 38 -5.38 15.41 2.14
N TYR A 39 -5.95 15.56 0.95
CA TYR A 39 -7.08 14.74 0.51
C TYR A 39 -6.68 13.27 0.43
N TRP A 40 -5.52 12.96 -0.16
CA TRP A 40 -5.01 11.60 -0.22
C TRP A 40 -4.85 11.00 1.18
N LEU A 41 -4.24 11.70 2.13
CA LEU A 41 -4.12 11.24 3.52
C LEU A 41 -5.49 10.88 4.13
N LYS A 42 -6.52 11.70 3.87
CA LYS A 42 -7.88 11.49 4.41
C LYS A 42 -8.57 10.24 3.84
N VAL A 43 -8.31 9.91 2.58
CA VAL A 43 -8.94 8.74 1.94
C VAL A 43 -8.09 7.48 2.06
N ASP A 44 -6.80 7.62 2.34
CA ASP A 44 -5.88 6.49 2.42
C ASP A 44 -5.78 5.92 3.84
N TYR A 45 -5.76 6.77 4.86
CA TYR A 45 -5.65 6.32 6.24
C TYR A 45 -6.77 5.32 6.66
N PRO A 46 -8.07 5.56 6.38
CA PRO A 46 -9.12 4.57 6.65
C PRO A 46 -8.97 3.28 5.82
N TYR A 47 -8.38 3.37 4.62
CA TYR A 47 -8.03 2.20 3.83
C TYR A 47 -6.97 1.35 4.53
N LEU A 48 -5.90 1.97 5.05
CA LEU A 48 -4.85 1.25 5.80
C LEU A 48 -5.43 0.53 7.03
N ILE A 49 -6.38 1.15 7.75
CA ILE A 49 -7.08 0.49 8.87
C ILE A 49 -7.81 -0.77 8.40
N ASN A 50 -8.52 -0.70 7.25
CA ASN A 50 -9.19 -1.88 6.71
C ASN A 50 -8.18 -2.96 6.28
N MET A 51 -7.07 -2.56 5.69
CA MET A 51 -5.99 -3.47 5.27
C MET A 51 -5.36 -4.16 6.49
N ALA A 52 -5.10 -3.43 7.58
CA ALA A 52 -4.63 -4.01 8.84
C ALA A 52 -5.60 -5.06 9.39
N LYS A 53 -6.92 -4.83 9.31
CA LYS A 53 -7.93 -5.82 9.71
C LYS A 53 -7.86 -7.09 8.86
N VAL A 54 -7.79 -6.96 7.53
CA VAL A 54 -7.67 -8.10 6.60
C VAL A 54 -6.43 -8.92 6.90
N ILE A 55 -5.29 -8.28 7.11
CA ILE A 55 -4.02 -8.94 7.43
C ILE A 55 -4.11 -9.63 8.81
N SER A 56 -4.74 -9.00 9.80
CA SER A 56 -4.93 -9.59 11.13
C SER A 56 -5.81 -10.84 11.08
N ILE A 57 -6.86 -10.86 10.24
CA ILE A 57 -7.69 -12.04 10.01
C ILE A 57 -6.84 -13.12 9.31
N GLY A 58 -6.04 -12.75 8.31
CA GLY A 58 -5.11 -13.67 7.65
C GLY A 58 -4.14 -14.30 8.63
N LYS A 59 -3.56 -13.50 9.53
CA LYS A 59 -2.68 -13.99 10.59
C LYS A 59 -3.39 -15.00 11.51
N ALA A 60 -4.65 -14.72 11.88
CA ALA A 60 -5.44 -15.62 12.73
C ALA A 60 -5.83 -16.93 12.02
N LYS A 61 -5.86 -16.93 10.68
CA LYS A 61 -6.17 -18.10 9.84
C LYS A 61 -4.93 -18.86 9.37
N SER A 62 -3.72 -18.37 9.65
CA SER A 62 -2.49 -19.04 9.28
C SER A 62 -2.34 -20.37 10.04
N GLU A 63 -2.06 -21.45 9.31
CA GLU A 63 -1.92 -22.79 9.86
C GLU A 63 -0.45 -23.20 10.04
N ASP A 64 0.47 -22.47 9.43
CA ASP A 64 1.90 -22.68 9.54
C ASP A 64 2.69 -21.40 9.87
N ASP A 65 3.97 -21.59 10.24
CA ASP A 65 4.87 -20.49 10.61
C ASP A 65 5.21 -19.58 9.42
N GLU A 66 5.22 -20.07 8.18
CA GLU A 66 5.55 -19.28 7.00
C GLU A 66 4.46 -18.23 6.76
N ASP A 67 3.20 -18.64 6.72
CA ASP A 67 2.07 -17.75 6.53
C ASP A 67 1.89 -16.80 7.73
N TYR A 68 2.00 -17.31 8.96
CA TYR A 68 1.92 -16.49 10.16
C TYR A 68 2.97 -15.37 10.19
N ASN A 69 4.21 -15.69 9.85
CA ASN A 69 5.31 -14.73 9.78
C ASN A 69 5.13 -13.74 8.63
N ALA A 70 4.67 -14.19 7.47
CA ALA A 70 4.36 -13.32 6.33
C ALA A 70 3.29 -12.28 6.70
N MET A 71 2.19 -12.70 7.33
CA MET A 71 1.14 -11.79 7.80
C MET A 71 1.66 -10.83 8.88
N THR A 72 2.53 -11.30 9.77
CA THR A 72 3.14 -10.44 10.81
C THR A 72 4.00 -9.33 10.19
N ILE A 73 4.80 -9.67 9.17
CA ILE A 73 5.61 -8.69 8.44
C ILE A 73 4.71 -7.68 7.72
N HIS A 74 3.67 -8.15 7.03
CA HIS A 74 2.73 -7.27 6.34
C HIS A 74 2.00 -6.33 7.30
N LEU A 75 1.54 -6.83 8.44
CA LEU A 75 0.87 -6.00 9.45
C LEU A 75 1.80 -4.90 9.94
N LYS A 76 3.05 -5.24 10.25
CA LYS A 76 4.05 -4.26 10.68
C LYS A 76 4.30 -3.16 9.64
N VAL A 77 4.37 -3.52 8.37
CA VAL A 77 4.50 -2.54 7.27
C VAL A 77 3.33 -1.57 7.24
N ILE A 78 2.10 -2.07 7.39
CA ILE A 78 0.91 -1.21 7.39
C ILE A 78 0.84 -0.31 8.62
N GLU A 79 1.23 -0.82 9.79
CA GLU A 79 1.30 -0.01 11.02
C GLU A 79 2.33 1.11 10.90
N ASP A 80 3.50 0.85 10.32
CA ASP A 80 4.53 1.86 10.06
C ASP A 80 4.01 2.91 9.07
N GLU A 81 3.32 2.50 8.00
CA GLU A 81 2.69 3.41 7.03
C GLU A 81 1.62 4.29 7.69
N MET A 82 0.81 3.72 8.59
CA MET A 82 -0.18 4.49 9.36
C MET A 82 0.49 5.54 10.26
N GLN A 83 1.62 5.23 10.88
CA GLN A 83 2.39 6.19 11.67
C GLN A 83 2.94 7.33 10.79
N ASP A 84 3.45 7.01 9.62
CA ASP A 84 3.93 8.00 8.66
C ASP A 84 2.80 8.92 8.19
N HIS A 85 1.61 8.38 7.91
CA HIS A 85 0.43 9.18 7.58
C HIS A 85 0.06 10.16 8.70
N GLN A 86 0.10 9.72 9.97
CA GLN A 86 -0.16 10.59 11.11
C GLN A 86 0.88 11.71 11.23
N GLN A 87 2.17 11.40 11.01
CA GLN A 87 3.22 12.40 11.03
C GLN A 87 3.06 13.44 9.90
N HIS A 88 2.73 12.99 8.70
CA HIS A 88 2.45 13.88 7.56
C HIS A 88 1.22 14.75 7.82
N ALA A 89 0.15 14.16 8.36
CA ALA A 89 -1.04 14.90 8.74
C ALA A 89 -0.71 16.00 9.74
N LYS A 90 0.03 15.67 10.82
CA LYS A 90 0.47 16.63 11.82
C LYS A 90 1.31 17.77 11.23
N LYS A 91 2.29 17.46 10.36
CA LYS A 91 3.12 18.45 9.66
C LYS A 91 2.27 19.39 8.78
N ASN A 92 1.17 18.88 8.26
CA ASN A 92 0.25 19.65 7.41
C ASN A 92 -0.84 20.42 8.19
N GLY A 93 -0.85 20.33 9.53
CA GLY A 93 -1.84 20.97 10.38
C GLY A 93 -3.16 20.20 10.51
N LEU A 94 -3.21 18.93 10.10
CA LEU A 94 -4.36 18.05 10.28
C LEU A 94 -4.27 17.33 11.62
N LYS A 95 -5.43 17.07 12.23
CA LYS A 95 -5.56 16.22 13.42
C LYS A 95 -5.84 14.77 13.00
N LEU A 96 -5.57 13.81 13.88
CA LEU A 96 -5.88 12.40 13.62
C LEU A 96 -7.35 12.18 13.23
N LYS A 97 -8.29 12.86 13.88
CA LYS A 97 -9.72 12.80 13.54
C LYS A 97 -10.05 13.24 12.10
N ASP A 98 -9.20 14.09 11.51
CA ASP A 98 -9.43 14.62 10.16
C ASP A 98 -9.05 13.59 9.08
N ILE A 99 -8.14 12.67 9.39
CA ILE A 99 -7.71 11.59 8.50
C ILE A 99 -8.37 10.25 8.85
N ASN A 100 -8.79 10.04 10.09
CA ASN A 100 -9.43 8.79 10.54
C ASN A 100 -10.96 8.88 10.43
N ASN A 101 -11.46 9.06 9.22
CA ASN A 101 -12.90 9.10 8.95
C ASN A 101 -13.27 8.03 7.91
N PRO A 102 -13.97 6.95 8.30
CA PRO A 102 -14.37 5.87 7.38
C PRO A 102 -15.20 6.35 6.18
N ASN A 103 -15.96 7.43 6.34
CA ASN A 103 -16.80 8.00 5.29
C ASN A 103 -15.98 8.71 4.19
N SER A 104 -14.67 8.90 4.40
CA SER A 104 -13.79 9.53 3.40
C SER A 104 -13.39 8.59 2.26
N LEU A 105 -13.65 7.28 2.36
CA LEU A 105 -13.17 6.28 1.39
C LEU A 105 -13.68 6.51 -0.03
N GLY A 106 -14.88 7.07 -0.20
CA GLY A 106 -15.53 7.13 -1.49
C GLY A 106 -15.98 5.76 -2.03
N PRO A 107 -16.84 5.72 -3.05
CA PRO A 107 -17.50 4.47 -3.47
C PRO A 107 -16.54 3.37 -3.92
N LEU A 108 -15.55 3.70 -4.75
CA LEU A 108 -14.61 2.72 -5.31
C LEU A 108 -13.71 2.13 -4.22
N LYS A 109 -13.11 2.98 -3.37
CA LYS A 109 -12.22 2.50 -2.31
C LYS A 109 -13.01 1.74 -1.24
N TYR A 110 -14.23 2.20 -0.94
CA TYR A 110 -15.14 1.49 -0.05
C TYR A 110 -15.49 0.09 -0.58
N SER A 111 -15.88 -0.02 -1.85
CA SER A 111 -16.18 -1.32 -2.49
C SER A 111 -14.97 -2.27 -2.43
N TYR A 112 -13.77 -1.74 -2.72
CA TYR A 112 -12.54 -2.52 -2.66
C TYR A 112 -12.25 -3.03 -1.24
N THR A 113 -12.41 -2.18 -0.23
CA THR A 113 -12.24 -2.62 1.18
C THR A 113 -13.27 -3.66 1.61
N ARG A 114 -14.51 -3.56 1.11
CA ARG A 114 -15.56 -4.57 1.40
C ARG A 114 -15.24 -5.90 0.73
N HIS A 115 -14.77 -5.87 -0.51
CA HIS A 115 -14.30 -7.09 -1.18
C HIS A 115 -13.19 -7.77 -0.37
N GLN A 116 -12.13 -7.04 0.01
CA GLN A 116 -11.03 -7.61 0.80
C GLN A 116 -11.49 -8.16 2.15
N LEU A 117 -12.35 -7.45 2.88
CA LEU A 117 -12.88 -7.94 4.15
C LEU A 117 -13.78 -9.16 3.96
N SER A 118 -14.64 -9.18 2.95
CA SER A 118 -15.47 -10.34 2.63
C SER A 118 -14.60 -11.56 2.34
N THR A 119 -13.57 -11.39 1.51
CA THR A 119 -12.60 -12.45 1.22
C THR A 119 -11.90 -12.93 2.49
N ALA A 120 -11.50 -12.00 3.38
CA ALA A 120 -10.84 -12.36 4.62
C ALA A 120 -11.74 -13.18 5.58
N TYR A 121 -13.03 -12.91 5.61
CA TYR A 121 -13.96 -13.67 6.47
C TYR A 121 -14.34 -15.03 5.87
N SER A 122 -14.59 -15.10 4.56
CA SER A 122 -15.13 -16.31 3.90
C SER A 122 -14.08 -17.22 3.29
N GLY A 123 -12.91 -16.69 2.90
CA GLY A 123 -11.85 -17.41 2.23
C GLY A 123 -10.78 -17.97 3.17
N ASP A 124 -9.81 -18.64 2.60
CA ASP A 124 -8.60 -19.13 3.26
C ASP A 124 -7.45 -18.11 3.19
N ILE A 125 -6.26 -18.53 3.64
CA ILE A 125 -5.07 -17.65 3.64
C ILE A 125 -4.61 -17.29 2.22
N GLY A 126 -4.75 -18.21 1.27
CA GLY A 126 -4.40 -17.98 -0.15
C GLY A 126 -5.32 -16.94 -0.80
N ASP A 127 -6.62 -16.98 -0.48
CA ASP A 127 -7.59 -15.97 -0.93
C ASP A 127 -7.25 -14.60 -0.37
N ILE A 128 -6.89 -14.52 0.90
CA ILE A 128 -6.49 -13.27 1.56
C ILE A 128 -5.23 -12.71 0.91
N GLN A 129 -4.18 -13.52 0.76
CA GLN A 129 -2.93 -13.10 0.10
C GLN A 129 -3.19 -12.62 -1.33
N SER A 130 -4.03 -13.33 -2.08
CA SER A 130 -4.42 -12.96 -3.45
C SER A 130 -5.15 -11.62 -3.49
N SER A 131 -6.04 -11.34 -2.53
CA SER A 131 -6.76 -10.06 -2.44
C SER A 131 -5.86 -8.88 -2.10
N LEU A 132 -4.77 -9.11 -1.35
CA LEU A 132 -3.78 -8.11 -0.97
C LEU A 132 -2.73 -7.86 -2.06
N LEU A 133 -2.48 -8.86 -2.92
CA LEU A 133 -1.39 -8.83 -3.90
C LEU A 133 -1.44 -7.61 -4.81
N SER A 134 -2.61 -7.26 -5.32
CA SER A 134 -2.78 -6.13 -6.25
C SER A 134 -2.31 -4.81 -5.64
N CYS A 135 -2.59 -4.57 -4.36
CA CYS A 135 -2.15 -3.39 -3.65
C CYS A 135 -0.65 -3.44 -3.32
N LEU A 136 -0.21 -4.47 -2.61
CA LEU A 136 1.18 -4.60 -2.16
C LEU A 136 2.16 -4.59 -3.32
N TRP A 137 1.88 -5.36 -4.37
CA TRP A 137 2.73 -5.44 -5.56
C TRP A 137 2.78 -4.11 -6.33
N SER A 138 1.62 -3.48 -6.57
CA SER A 138 1.57 -2.24 -7.35
C SER A 138 2.27 -1.08 -6.64
N TYR A 139 2.04 -0.90 -5.34
CA TYR A 139 2.69 0.16 -4.56
C TYR A 139 4.22 0.00 -4.54
N GLN A 140 4.72 -1.23 -4.38
CA GLN A 140 6.16 -1.50 -4.46
C GLN A 140 6.74 -1.06 -5.81
N HIS A 141 6.12 -1.51 -6.89
CA HIS A 141 6.63 -1.23 -8.23
C HIS A 141 6.52 0.26 -8.57
N LEU A 142 5.42 0.91 -8.17
CA LEU A 142 5.27 2.36 -8.30
C LEU A 142 6.38 3.09 -7.53
N ALA A 143 6.65 2.71 -6.28
CA ALA A 143 7.71 3.34 -5.49
C ALA A 143 9.09 3.18 -6.12
N ILE A 144 9.42 1.97 -6.62
CA ILE A 144 10.69 1.71 -7.31
C ILE A 144 10.82 2.57 -8.58
N GLU A 145 9.79 2.59 -9.42
CA GLU A 145 9.82 3.37 -10.65
C GLU A 145 9.89 4.88 -10.37
N MET A 146 9.13 5.35 -9.39
CA MET A 146 9.15 6.76 -9.01
C MET A 146 10.50 7.20 -8.44
N GLN A 147 11.22 6.34 -7.71
CA GLN A 147 12.57 6.66 -7.22
C GLN A 147 13.54 7.07 -8.34
N LYS A 148 13.36 6.56 -9.54
CA LYS A 148 14.19 6.96 -10.72
C LYS A 148 14.01 8.45 -11.04
N TYR A 149 12.83 9.00 -10.81
CA TYR A 149 12.56 10.43 -10.99
C TYR A 149 13.10 11.29 -9.85
N TYR A 150 13.15 10.73 -8.61
CA TYR A 150 13.66 11.45 -7.43
C TYR A 150 15.15 11.70 -7.43
N ASN A 151 15.93 10.80 -8.02
CA ASN A 151 17.38 10.97 -8.08
C ASN A 151 17.81 12.17 -8.90
N ASN A 152 16.90 12.73 -9.70
CA ASN A 152 17.14 13.88 -10.58
C ASN A 152 16.61 15.22 -10.03
N THR A 153 15.85 15.24 -8.92
CA THR A 153 15.25 16.47 -8.39
C THR A 153 15.46 16.57 -6.88
N ALA A 154 15.76 17.78 -6.39
CA ALA A 154 16.07 18.12 -4.99
C ALA A 154 14.95 17.82 -3.96
N THR A 155 13.94 17.05 -4.32
CA THR A 155 12.74 16.73 -3.53
C THR A 155 12.93 15.54 -2.58
N ARG A 156 14.17 15.31 -2.16
CA ARG A 156 14.55 14.25 -1.20
C ARG A 156 13.85 14.31 0.16
N THR A 157 13.13 15.37 0.45
CA THR A 157 12.68 15.68 1.81
C THR A 157 11.25 15.24 2.13
N THR A 158 10.39 15.03 1.14
CA THR A 158 8.95 14.84 1.37
C THR A 158 8.49 13.37 1.32
N LEU A 159 9.28 12.50 0.70
CA LEU A 159 8.96 11.06 0.57
C LEU A 159 10.06 10.14 1.15
N ARG A 160 10.97 10.72 1.90
CA ARG A 160 11.88 9.97 2.72
C ARG A 160 11.17 9.62 4.03
N SER A 161 10.19 8.70 3.96
CA SER A 161 9.92 7.88 5.13
C SER A 161 11.20 7.11 5.45
N PRO A 162 11.71 7.16 6.69
CA PRO A 162 12.83 6.34 7.13
C PRO A 162 12.51 4.84 7.05
N SER A 163 11.25 4.48 7.01
CA SER A 163 10.76 3.13 6.79
C SER A 163 10.76 2.82 5.28
N ARG A 164 11.93 2.48 4.74
CA ARG A 164 11.95 1.64 3.54
C ARG A 164 11.13 0.40 3.87
N PRO A 165 10.11 0.05 3.08
CA PRO A 165 9.47 -1.24 3.26
C PRO A 165 10.58 -2.31 3.18
N LYS A 166 10.88 -2.95 4.31
CA LYS A 166 11.91 -4.00 4.41
C LYS A 166 11.41 -5.34 3.85
N TRP A 167 10.33 -5.33 3.07
CA TRP A 167 9.89 -6.56 2.43
C TRP A 167 10.74 -6.82 1.16
N ARG A 168 11.96 -7.25 1.40
CA ARG A 168 12.65 -8.08 0.43
C ARG A 168 11.90 -9.41 0.41
N LEU A 169 11.26 -9.70 -0.70
CA LEU A 169 10.98 -11.10 -1.03
C LEU A 169 12.31 -11.84 -0.80
N SER A 170 12.34 -12.72 0.19
CA SER A 170 13.46 -13.62 0.38
C SER A 170 13.65 -14.35 -0.95
N ARG A 171 14.72 -14.06 -1.66
CA ARG A 171 15.12 -14.89 -2.78
C ARG A 171 15.39 -16.25 -2.16
N ARG A 172 14.57 -17.24 -2.46
CA ARG A 172 14.96 -18.62 -2.20
C ARG A 172 16.29 -18.83 -2.92
N PRO A 173 17.33 -19.35 -2.25
CA PRO A 173 18.49 -19.79 -2.96
C PRO A 173 18.01 -20.88 -3.92
N SER A 174 18.35 -20.72 -5.20
CA SER A 174 18.18 -21.76 -6.20
C SER A 174 19.08 -22.93 -5.82
N ASN A 175 18.47 -24.05 -5.39
CA ASN A 175 19.12 -25.35 -5.49
C ASN A 175 18.99 -25.85 -6.92
#